data_6e4e326b570328aaa8178ab1628651bb
#
_entry.id   6e4e326b570328aaa8178ab1628651bb
#
_cell.length_a   1.000
_cell.length_b   1.000
_cell.length_c   1.000
_cell.angle_alpha   90.00
_cell.angle_beta   90.00
_cell.angle_gamma   90.00
#
_symmetry.space_group_name_H-M   'P 1'
#
loop_
_entity.id
_entity.type
_entity.pdbx_description
1 polymer ?
#
loop_
_entity_poly.entity_id
_entity_poly.type
_entity_poly.pdbx_seq_one_letter_code
_entity_poly.pdbx_strand_id
1 'polypeptide(L)'
;MEYRKYTKKLALLCMLFLPLTTMAQKQYYLPTASASDDEKDKPMIEVYLPQHPNGCAVVLCPGGAMRWLSWESDVVKMASFLNEHGIAAIGLRYHLNKAPMPQGMKMPPMVDVTHPEAFPQADANPMHTASGDSIIFLAALDAKAAIRMVREHADEWKISKDKIGFLGFSAGGGVAIAATMSADSMERPDFLCTNFGPSLMPVNVPQDAPPLLIMTRADHPNVAAGLVALFMEWKKAGANAELHIYGDGKGPYELMPQTGETTTETWSSQMIQWLKAKAMIE
;
A
#
# COMPACT_ATOMS: atom_id res chain seq x y z
N MET A 1 -75.08 2.96 21.79
CA MET A 1 -74.26 3.37 20.64
C MET A 1 -72.95 3.98 21.21
N GLU A 2 -71.90 3.14 21.41
CA GLU A 2 -70.65 3.51 22.08
C GLU A 2 -69.63 3.87 21.03
N TYR A 3 -69.04 5.10 21.09
CA TYR A 3 -67.94 5.55 20.29
C TYR A 3 -66.63 5.14 20.97
N ARG A 4 -65.90 4.15 20.37
CA ARG A 4 -64.57 3.73 20.78
C ARG A 4 -63.57 4.72 20.27
N LYS A 5 -62.90 5.49 21.14
CA LYS A 5 -61.75 6.37 20.85
C LYS A 5 -60.51 5.52 20.63
N TYR A 6 -59.97 5.52 19.42
CA TYR A 6 -58.62 5.00 19.11
C TYR A 6 -57.61 6.09 19.36
N THR A 7 -56.86 5.97 20.43
CA THR A 7 -55.64 6.75 20.66
C THR A 7 -54.50 6.12 19.89
N LYS A 8 -54.03 6.75 18.79
CA LYS A 8 -52.81 6.40 18.09
C LYS A 8 -51.62 6.86 18.94
N LYS A 9 -50.83 5.90 19.48
CA LYS A 9 -49.52 6.17 20.06
C LYS A 9 -48.55 6.41 18.91
N LEU A 10 -48.13 7.65 18.72
CA LEU A 10 -47.07 8.06 17.82
C LEU A 10 -45.72 7.72 18.51
N ALA A 11 -45.08 6.63 18.11
CA ALA A 11 -43.74 6.32 18.56
C ALA A 11 -42.75 7.24 17.80
N LEU A 12 -42.23 8.23 18.51
CA LEU A 12 -41.17 9.12 18.02
C LEU A 12 -39.86 8.33 18.00
N LEU A 13 -39.46 7.84 16.83
CA LEU A 13 -38.16 7.19 16.59
C LEU A 13 -37.09 8.30 16.50
N CYS A 14 -36.45 8.61 17.63
CA CYS A 14 -35.28 9.45 17.62
C CYS A 14 -34.12 8.69 16.93
N MET A 15 -33.92 8.91 15.63
CA MET A 15 -32.68 8.59 14.98
C MET A 15 -31.59 9.50 15.58
N LEU A 16 -30.77 8.93 16.43
CA LEU A 16 -29.48 9.53 16.83
C LEU A 16 -28.62 9.60 15.59
N PHE A 17 -28.64 10.75 14.91
CA PHE A 17 -27.56 11.12 14.01
C PHE A 17 -26.32 11.34 14.88
N LEU A 18 -25.51 10.31 15.05
CA LEU A 18 -24.13 10.50 15.46
C LEU A 18 -23.46 11.31 14.33
N PRO A 19 -22.90 12.50 14.61
CA PRO A 19 -22.12 13.19 13.61
C PRO A 19 -20.95 12.25 13.25
N LEU A 20 -20.83 11.86 11.97
CA LEU A 20 -19.58 11.38 11.45
C LEU A 20 -18.58 12.55 11.64
N THR A 21 -17.87 12.53 12.75
CA THR A 21 -16.68 13.37 12.89
C THR A 21 -15.69 12.88 11.87
N THR A 22 -15.67 13.52 10.71
CA THR A 22 -14.51 13.46 9.82
C THR A 22 -13.33 13.94 10.65
N MET A 23 -12.52 12.98 11.13
CA MET A 23 -11.26 13.32 11.79
C MET A 23 -10.49 14.20 10.83
N ALA A 24 -10.15 15.41 11.26
CA ALA A 24 -9.40 16.36 10.44
C ALA A 24 -8.10 15.67 10.00
N GLN A 25 -7.97 15.44 8.70
CA GLN A 25 -6.78 14.86 8.11
C GLN A 25 -5.65 15.87 8.31
N LYS A 26 -4.61 15.48 9.05
CA LYS A 26 -3.42 16.29 9.22
C LYS A 26 -2.44 15.99 8.09
N GLN A 27 -1.94 17.03 7.46
CA GLN A 27 -0.96 16.94 6.38
C GLN A 27 0.39 17.45 6.87
N TYR A 28 1.47 16.75 6.48
CA TYR A 28 2.84 17.10 6.84
C TYR A 28 3.72 17.01 5.60
N TYR A 29 4.42 18.09 5.28
CA TYR A 29 5.43 18.08 4.21
C TYR A 29 6.67 17.30 4.65
N LEU A 30 7.21 16.52 3.74
CA LEU A 30 8.42 15.75 4.01
C LEU A 30 9.67 16.62 3.78
N PRO A 31 10.72 16.45 4.60
CA PRO A 31 11.97 17.21 4.49
C PRO A 31 12.86 16.68 3.34
N THR A 32 12.26 16.35 2.22
CA THR A 32 12.96 15.89 1.02
C THR A 32 13.04 17.03 0.01
N ALA A 33 14.11 17.05 -0.79
CA ALA A 33 14.29 18.08 -1.80
C ALA A 33 13.14 18.03 -2.81
N SER A 34 12.38 19.12 -2.93
CA SER A 34 11.37 19.24 -3.97
C SER A 34 12.03 19.60 -5.29
N ALA A 35 11.67 18.90 -6.37
CA ALA A 35 12.09 19.24 -7.73
C ALA A 35 11.29 20.43 -8.30
N SER A 36 10.31 20.98 -7.57
CA SER A 36 9.40 22.03 -8.00
C SER A 36 9.03 22.95 -6.85
N ASP A 37 8.85 24.23 -7.15
CA ASP A 37 8.30 25.21 -6.21
C ASP A 37 6.77 25.12 -6.07
N ASP A 38 6.09 24.33 -6.92
CA ASP A 38 4.65 24.12 -6.82
C ASP A 38 4.34 23.24 -5.60
N GLU A 39 3.53 23.75 -4.67
CA GLU A 39 3.15 23.05 -3.45
C GLU A 39 2.45 21.71 -3.73
N LYS A 40 1.76 21.59 -4.87
CA LYS A 40 1.11 20.34 -5.27
C LYS A 40 2.10 19.21 -5.58
N ASP A 41 3.36 19.59 -5.79
CA ASP A 41 4.44 18.66 -6.16
C ASP A 41 5.36 18.33 -5.00
N LYS A 42 5.18 19.01 -3.86
CA LYS A 42 5.97 18.74 -2.67
C LYS A 42 5.57 17.40 -2.06
N PRO A 43 6.52 16.52 -1.76
CA PRO A 43 6.24 15.28 -1.05
C PRO A 43 5.63 15.57 0.31
N MET A 44 4.61 14.79 0.67
CA MET A 44 3.91 14.96 1.93
C MET A 44 3.24 13.67 2.37
N ILE A 45 2.90 13.60 3.63
CA ILE A 45 2.02 12.58 4.17
C ILE A 45 0.69 13.16 4.62
N GLU A 46 -0.35 12.35 4.52
CA GLU A 46 -1.67 12.60 5.06
C GLU A 46 -2.01 11.52 6.09
N VAL A 47 -2.35 11.93 7.31
CA VAL A 47 -2.47 11.04 8.46
C VAL A 47 -3.93 10.74 8.77
N TYR A 48 -4.27 9.45 8.83
CA TYR A 48 -5.59 8.91 9.16
C TYR A 48 -5.47 8.03 10.40
N LEU A 49 -5.94 8.52 11.54
CA LEU A 49 -5.82 7.82 12.81
C LEU A 49 -7.12 7.08 13.14
N PRO A 50 -7.05 5.82 13.60
CA PRO A 50 -8.22 5.06 14.03
C PRO A 50 -8.74 5.57 15.39
N GLN A 51 -10.01 5.38 15.65
CA GLN A 51 -10.60 5.70 16.95
C GLN A 51 -10.01 4.86 18.10
N HIS A 52 -9.71 3.60 17.81
CA HIS A 52 -9.14 2.64 18.74
C HIS A 52 -7.82 2.10 18.18
N PRO A 53 -6.69 2.81 18.38
CA PRO A 53 -5.41 2.42 17.82
C PRO A 53 -4.86 1.14 18.49
N ASN A 54 -4.36 0.21 17.68
CA ASN A 54 -3.66 -1.00 18.13
C ASN A 54 -2.13 -0.88 18.10
N GLY A 55 -1.61 0.31 17.79
CA GLY A 55 -0.19 0.60 17.72
C GLY A 55 0.46 0.33 16.35
N CYS A 56 -0.21 -0.34 15.42
CA CYS A 56 0.31 -0.56 14.07
C CYS A 56 0.05 0.65 13.16
N ALA A 57 0.99 0.92 12.26
CA ALA A 57 0.84 1.92 11.20
C ALA A 57 1.27 1.40 9.84
N VAL A 58 0.54 1.80 8.80
CA VAL A 58 0.82 1.47 7.41
C VAL A 58 1.02 2.75 6.61
N VAL A 59 2.20 2.92 6.02
CA VAL A 59 2.45 3.96 5.02
C VAL A 59 1.94 3.43 3.68
N LEU A 60 0.92 4.09 3.15
CA LEU A 60 0.26 3.76 1.88
C LEU A 60 0.99 4.43 0.73
N CYS A 61 1.58 3.64 -0.16
CA CYS A 61 2.23 4.10 -1.38
C CYS A 61 1.28 3.82 -2.57
N PRO A 62 0.52 4.81 -3.04
CA PRO A 62 -0.47 4.60 -4.09
C PRO A 62 0.15 4.28 -5.45
N GLY A 63 -0.60 3.57 -6.28
CA GLY A 63 -0.26 3.32 -7.67
C GLY A 63 -0.42 4.55 -8.56
N GLY A 64 -0.14 4.40 -9.85
CA GLY A 64 -0.29 5.47 -10.83
C GLY A 64 0.89 5.59 -11.79
N ALA A 65 1.59 4.48 -12.07
CA ALA A 65 2.67 4.38 -13.07
C ALA A 65 3.77 5.46 -12.91
N MET A 66 4.02 5.93 -11.69
CA MET A 66 4.94 7.05 -11.37
C MET A 66 4.53 8.39 -11.99
N ARG A 67 3.29 8.53 -12.48
CA ARG A 67 2.83 9.75 -13.18
C ARG A 67 1.66 10.45 -12.50
N TRP A 68 0.87 9.71 -11.75
CA TRP A 68 -0.22 10.21 -10.91
C TRP A 68 -0.30 9.36 -9.65
N LEU A 69 -1.21 9.69 -8.77
CA LEU A 69 -1.49 8.93 -7.56
C LEU A 69 -2.96 8.49 -7.58
N SER A 70 -3.21 7.19 -7.50
CA SER A 70 -4.55 6.60 -7.33
C SER A 70 -5.06 6.85 -5.90
N TRP A 71 -5.19 8.15 -5.53
CA TRP A 71 -5.36 8.57 -4.13
C TRP A 71 -6.63 8.04 -3.49
N GLU A 72 -7.75 8.13 -4.22
CA GLU A 72 -9.05 7.71 -3.69
C GLU A 72 -9.09 6.21 -3.37
N SER A 73 -8.62 5.36 -4.29
CA SER A 73 -8.66 3.90 -4.11
C SER A 73 -7.61 3.42 -3.11
N ASP A 74 -6.37 3.86 -3.29
CA ASP A 74 -5.21 3.26 -2.65
C ASP A 74 -4.86 3.94 -1.32
N VAL A 75 -5.41 5.15 -1.08
CA VAL A 75 -5.20 5.88 0.17
C VAL A 75 -6.51 6.05 0.93
N VAL A 76 -7.50 6.79 0.41
CA VAL A 76 -8.70 7.15 1.19
C VAL A 76 -9.51 5.92 1.60
N LYS A 77 -9.90 5.08 0.63
CA LYS A 77 -10.64 3.85 0.92
C LYS A 77 -9.83 2.88 1.77
N MET A 78 -8.53 2.72 1.47
CA MET A 78 -7.66 1.83 2.22
C MET A 78 -7.44 2.32 3.65
N ALA A 79 -7.33 3.62 3.88
CA ALA A 79 -7.22 4.21 5.20
C ALA A 79 -8.48 3.93 6.04
N SER A 80 -9.67 4.04 5.45
CA SER A 80 -10.92 3.67 6.13
C SER A 80 -10.89 2.20 6.57
N PHE A 81 -10.55 1.30 5.65
CA PHE A 81 -10.43 -0.14 5.95
C PHE A 81 -9.41 -0.42 7.07
N LEU A 82 -8.22 0.17 7.03
CA LEU A 82 -7.20 -0.02 8.07
C LEU A 82 -7.66 0.53 9.42
N ASN A 83 -8.30 1.70 9.43
CA ASN A 83 -8.81 2.31 10.65
C ASN A 83 -9.91 1.48 11.33
N GLU A 84 -10.75 0.78 10.57
CA GLU A 84 -11.72 -0.18 11.10
C GLU A 84 -11.05 -1.34 11.85
N HIS A 85 -9.79 -1.65 11.50
CA HIS A 85 -8.96 -2.65 12.16
C HIS A 85 -8.01 -2.07 13.22
N GLY A 86 -8.18 -0.80 13.60
CA GLY A 86 -7.35 -0.13 14.61
C GLY A 86 -5.94 0.24 14.13
N ILE A 87 -5.67 0.15 12.83
CA ILE A 87 -4.37 0.44 12.23
C ILE A 87 -4.34 1.89 11.75
N ALA A 88 -3.32 2.66 12.11
CA ALA A 88 -3.11 3.99 11.57
C ALA A 88 -2.68 3.91 10.09
N ALA A 89 -3.28 4.74 9.23
CA ALA A 89 -2.92 4.81 7.83
C ALA A 89 -2.29 6.16 7.50
N ILE A 90 -1.21 6.12 6.72
CA ILE A 90 -0.41 7.28 6.36
C ILE A 90 -0.30 7.33 4.85
N GLY A 91 -1.11 8.14 4.18
CA GLY A 91 -1.06 8.31 2.73
C GLY A 91 0.20 9.07 2.32
N LEU A 92 0.97 8.53 1.39
CA LEU A 92 2.21 9.14 0.92
C LEU A 92 2.03 9.75 -0.48
N ARG A 93 2.28 11.06 -0.60
CA ARG A 93 2.54 11.71 -1.89
C ARG A 93 4.05 11.72 -2.12
N TYR A 94 4.50 10.92 -3.06
CA TYR A 94 5.90 10.83 -3.45
C TYR A 94 6.16 11.51 -4.80
N HIS A 95 7.41 11.76 -5.13
CA HIS A 95 7.84 12.35 -6.41
C HIS A 95 7.31 11.58 -7.61
N LEU A 96 6.74 12.32 -8.58
CA LEU A 96 6.19 11.78 -9.82
C LEU A 96 7.01 12.19 -11.02
N ASN A 97 7.07 11.31 -12.02
CA ASN A 97 7.68 11.60 -13.30
C ASN A 97 6.78 12.52 -14.14
N LYS A 98 7.21 13.76 -14.33
CA LYS A 98 6.51 14.80 -15.11
C LYS A 98 7.01 14.92 -16.55
N ALA A 99 8.06 14.18 -16.92
CA ALA A 99 8.53 14.17 -18.28
C ALA A 99 7.42 13.71 -19.23
N PRO A 100 7.29 14.31 -20.43
CA PRO A 100 6.36 13.84 -21.45
C PRO A 100 6.57 12.36 -21.75
N MET A 101 5.49 11.62 -21.98
CA MET A 101 5.61 10.23 -22.41
C MET A 101 6.33 10.20 -23.77
N PRO A 102 7.38 9.39 -23.93
CA PRO A 102 8.03 9.23 -25.24
C PRO A 102 7.02 8.75 -26.28
N GLN A 103 6.95 9.43 -27.42
CA GLN A 103 6.12 8.96 -28.51
C GLN A 103 6.54 7.56 -28.96
N GLY A 104 5.59 6.65 -29.07
CA GLY A 104 5.85 5.29 -29.52
C GLY A 104 6.44 4.36 -28.46
N MET A 105 6.41 4.75 -27.18
CA MET A 105 6.80 3.84 -26.08
C MET A 105 5.91 2.60 -26.12
N LYS A 106 6.52 1.46 -26.43
CA LYS A 106 5.87 0.16 -26.32
C LYS A 106 6.05 -0.35 -24.89
N MET A 107 4.97 -0.78 -24.29
CA MET A 107 5.08 -1.56 -23.06
C MET A 107 5.92 -2.81 -23.36
N PRO A 108 6.84 -3.22 -22.44
CA PRO A 108 7.55 -4.47 -22.63
C PRO A 108 6.55 -5.63 -22.78
N PRO A 109 6.94 -6.69 -23.53
CA PRO A 109 6.07 -7.84 -23.69
C PRO A 109 5.69 -8.42 -22.35
N MET A 110 4.44 -8.73 -22.21
CA MET A 110 3.84 -9.22 -20.97
C MET A 110 4.19 -10.70 -20.79
N VAL A 111 4.78 -11.07 -19.68
CA VAL A 111 5.07 -12.47 -19.33
C VAL A 111 3.87 -13.05 -18.61
N ASP A 112 3.24 -14.06 -19.21
CA ASP A 112 2.10 -14.74 -18.63
C ASP A 112 2.59 -15.80 -17.63
N VAL A 113 2.27 -15.61 -16.35
CA VAL A 113 2.66 -16.55 -15.29
C VAL A 113 1.88 -17.85 -15.32
N THR A 114 0.83 -17.95 -16.14
CA THR A 114 0.13 -19.21 -16.37
C THR A 114 0.91 -20.15 -17.29
N HIS A 115 1.92 -19.62 -18.01
CA HIS A 115 2.83 -20.41 -18.81
C HIS A 115 4.06 -20.82 -18.00
N PRO A 116 4.30 -22.11 -17.76
CA PRO A 116 5.42 -22.58 -16.94
C PRO A 116 6.79 -22.09 -17.40
N GLU A 117 6.99 -21.94 -18.70
CA GLU A 117 8.22 -21.42 -19.30
C GLU A 117 8.53 -19.95 -18.98
N ALA A 118 7.53 -19.18 -18.55
CA ALA A 118 7.72 -17.79 -18.16
C ALA A 118 8.48 -17.66 -16.82
N PHE A 119 8.31 -18.59 -15.90
CA PHE A 119 8.91 -18.54 -14.56
C PHE A 119 10.44 -18.53 -14.55
N PRO A 120 11.15 -19.33 -15.35
CA PRO A 120 12.61 -19.33 -15.37
C PRO A 120 13.21 -18.02 -15.88
N GLN A 121 12.44 -17.21 -16.61
CA GLN A 121 12.84 -15.92 -17.17
C GLN A 121 12.33 -14.73 -16.36
N ALA A 122 11.66 -14.98 -15.26
CA ALA A 122 11.12 -13.92 -14.39
C ALA A 122 12.28 -13.12 -13.79
N ASP A 123 12.15 -11.79 -13.87
CA ASP A 123 13.07 -10.83 -13.27
C ASP A 123 12.34 -10.02 -12.20
N ALA A 124 12.93 -9.88 -11.03
CA ALA A 124 12.35 -9.09 -9.94
C ALA A 124 12.18 -7.61 -10.31
N ASN A 125 12.97 -7.12 -11.27
CA ASN A 125 12.82 -5.81 -11.92
C ASN A 125 12.31 -5.98 -13.36
N PRO A 126 11.03 -6.33 -13.57
CA PRO A 126 10.52 -6.73 -14.89
C PRO A 126 10.52 -5.61 -15.93
N MET A 127 10.69 -4.36 -15.50
CA MET A 127 10.79 -3.20 -16.39
C MET A 127 12.24 -2.90 -16.77
N HIS A 128 13.20 -3.65 -16.25
CA HIS A 128 14.64 -3.44 -16.48
C HIS A 128 15.09 -1.99 -16.21
N THR A 129 14.46 -1.34 -15.24
CA THR A 129 14.78 0.03 -14.85
C THR A 129 16.19 0.10 -14.29
N ALA A 130 16.96 1.07 -14.72
CA ALA A 130 18.34 1.23 -14.25
C ALA A 130 18.40 1.66 -12.77
N SER A 131 19.43 1.24 -12.07
CA SER A 131 19.67 1.62 -10.67
C SER A 131 19.81 3.13 -10.44
N GLY A 132 20.07 3.89 -11.49
CA GLY A 132 20.20 5.36 -11.46
C GLY A 132 18.94 6.12 -11.88
N ASP A 133 17.78 5.49 -12.00
CA ASP A 133 16.53 6.21 -12.27
C ASP A 133 16.24 7.22 -11.16
N SER A 134 16.38 8.51 -11.51
CA SER A 134 16.31 9.59 -10.53
C SER A 134 14.94 9.72 -9.87
N ILE A 135 13.86 9.41 -10.60
CA ILE A 135 12.51 9.57 -10.06
C ILE A 135 12.17 8.47 -9.06
N ILE A 136 12.58 7.22 -9.33
CA ILE A 136 12.41 6.12 -8.37
C ILE A 136 13.24 6.38 -7.12
N PHE A 137 14.47 6.87 -7.30
CA PHE A 137 15.33 7.23 -6.18
C PHE A 137 14.71 8.33 -5.30
N LEU A 138 14.20 9.41 -5.90
CA LEU A 138 13.53 10.49 -5.16
C LEU A 138 12.28 9.99 -4.43
N ALA A 139 11.43 9.21 -5.10
CA ALA A 139 10.25 8.63 -4.48
C ALA A 139 10.59 7.67 -3.31
N ALA A 140 11.70 6.92 -3.42
CA ALA A 140 12.18 6.09 -2.32
C ALA A 140 12.69 6.93 -1.13
N LEU A 141 13.32 8.08 -1.37
CA LEU A 141 13.70 9.03 -0.31
C LEU A 141 12.46 9.57 0.41
N ASP A 142 11.39 9.89 -0.32
CA ASP A 142 10.13 10.33 0.27
C ASP A 142 9.51 9.25 1.16
N ALA A 143 9.49 8.01 0.68
CA ALA A 143 8.96 6.89 1.44
C ALA A 143 9.77 6.62 2.73
N LYS A 144 11.10 6.72 2.67
CA LYS A 144 11.98 6.64 3.85
C LYS A 144 11.72 7.78 4.83
N ALA A 145 11.59 9.01 4.33
CA ALA A 145 11.26 10.16 5.15
C ALA A 145 9.89 10.02 5.82
N ALA A 146 8.91 9.39 5.14
CA ALA A 146 7.61 9.09 5.72
C ALA A 146 7.72 8.12 6.91
N ILE A 147 8.46 7.02 6.79
CA ILE A 147 8.70 6.09 7.92
C ILE A 147 9.35 6.83 9.09
N ARG A 148 10.38 7.62 8.82
CA ARG A 148 11.06 8.40 9.87
C ARG A 148 10.09 9.35 10.56
N MET A 149 9.29 10.12 9.83
CA MET A 149 8.31 11.04 10.38
C MET A 149 7.26 10.33 11.22
N VAL A 150 6.78 9.15 10.79
CA VAL A 150 5.85 8.35 11.60
C VAL A 150 6.50 7.90 12.92
N ARG A 151 7.77 7.48 12.91
CA ARG A 151 8.51 7.13 14.13
C ARG A 151 8.72 8.31 15.06
N GLU A 152 8.98 9.50 14.53
CA GLU A 152 9.14 10.73 15.31
C GLU A 152 7.83 11.16 16.01
N HIS A 153 6.67 10.93 15.37
CA HIS A 153 5.35 11.26 15.91
C HIS A 153 4.64 10.07 16.58
N ALA A 154 5.33 8.94 16.76
CA ALA A 154 4.71 7.69 17.20
C ALA A 154 3.94 7.84 18.52
N ASP A 155 4.51 8.54 19.50
CA ASP A 155 3.87 8.76 20.80
C ASP A 155 2.60 9.64 20.67
N GLU A 156 2.64 10.69 19.84
CA GLU A 156 1.49 11.58 19.57
C GLU A 156 0.35 10.80 18.88
N TRP A 157 0.69 9.94 17.92
CA TRP A 157 -0.28 9.20 17.11
C TRP A 157 -0.64 7.83 17.69
N LYS A 158 -0.10 7.47 18.88
CA LYS A 158 -0.30 6.18 19.54
C LYS A 158 0.12 4.99 18.68
N ILE A 159 1.26 5.13 18.03
CA ILE A 159 1.89 4.11 17.17
C ILE A 159 3.09 3.52 17.92
N SER A 160 3.31 2.21 17.79
CA SER A 160 4.53 1.54 18.25
C SER A 160 5.63 1.72 17.20
N LYS A 161 6.82 2.16 17.63
CA LYS A 161 7.94 2.49 16.72
C LYS A 161 8.49 1.28 15.95
N ASP A 162 8.14 0.07 16.38
CA ASP A 162 8.50 -1.23 15.81
C ASP A 162 7.35 -1.95 15.08
N LYS A 163 6.27 -1.22 14.77
CA LYS A 163 5.09 -1.73 14.05
C LYS A 163 4.67 -0.81 12.90
N ILE A 164 5.65 -0.29 12.16
CA ILE A 164 5.42 0.64 11.05
C ILE A 164 5.90 -0.01 9.74
N GLY A 165 4.99 -0.22 8.79
CA GLY A 165 5.33 -0.84 7.52
C GLY A 165 4.76 -0.13 6.32
N PHE A 166 5.03 -0.69 5.14
CA PHE A 166 4.49 -0.23 3.88
C PHE A 166 3.38 -1.13 3.36
N LEU A 167 2.41 -0.53 2.68
CA LEU A 167 1.56 -1.17 1.69
C LEU A 167 1.64 -0.36 0.40
N GLY A 168 2.21 -0.95 -0.64
CA GLY A 168 2.32 -0.30 -1.95
C GLY A 168 1.46 -0.97 -3.01
N PHE A 169 0.88 -0.15 -3.90
CA PHE A 169 0.05 -0.59 -5.01
C PHE A 169 0.75 -0.26 -6.33
N SER A 170 0.90 -1.25 -7.23
CA SER A 170 1.50 -1.03 -8.56
C SER A 170 2.85 -0.28 -8.45
N ALA A 171 3.01 0.87 -9.10
CA ALA A 171 4.21 1.69 -9.00
C ALA A 171 4.58 2.05 -7.55
N GLY A 172 3.59 2.29 -6.67
CA GLY A 172 3.81 2.52 -5.24
C GLY A 172 4.41 1.31 -4.52
N GLY A 173 4.12 0.08 -4.97
CA GLY A 173 4.81 -1.11 -4.50
C GLY A 173 6.30 -1.08 -4.83
N GLY A 174 6.64 -0.66 -6.06
CA GLY A 174 8.04 -0.46 -6.45
C GLY A 174 8.76 0.61 -5.63
N VAL A 175 8.07 1.70 -5.28
CA VAL A 175 8.59 2.74 -4.37
C VAL A 175 8.85 2.18 -2.98
N ALA A 176 7.90 1.44 -2.41
CA ALA A 176 8.04 0.82 -1.10
C ALA A 176 9.19 -0.20 -1.05
N ILE A 177 9.35 -1.01 -2.10
CA ILE A 177 10.47 -1.96 -2.26
C ILE A 177 11.80 -1.20 -2.32
N ALA A 178 11.89 -0.18 -3.17
CA ALA A 178 13.11 0.63 -3.33
C ALA A 178 13.52 1.31 -2.01
N ALA A 179 12.56 1.88 -1.28
CA ALA A 179 12.77 2.45 0.03
C ALA A 179 13.29 1.39 1.03
N THR A 180 12.67 0.23 1.07
CA THR A 180 13.06 -0.87 1.97
C THR A 180 14.49 -1.35 1.72
N MET A 181 14.88 -1.51 0.45
CA MET A 181 16.22 -1.98 0.09
C MET A 181 17.33 -0.97 0.41
N SER A 182 17.00 0.33 0.42
CA SER A 182 17.99 1.41 0.61
C SER A 182 17.93 2.08 1.98
N ALA A 183 17.04 1.62 2.87
CA ALA A 183 16.81 2.22 4.18
C ALA A 183 17.90 1.88 5.20
N ASP A 184 18.28 2.86 6.01
CA ASP A 184 18.97 2.62 7.27
C ASP A 184 17.99 2.14 8.36
N SER A 185 18.50 1.86 9.56
CA SER A 185 17.69 1.31 10.66
C SER A 185 16.52 2.20 11.08
N MET A 186 16.64 3.53 10.94
CA MET A 186 15.58 4.49 11.32
C MET A 186 14.50 4.65 10.26
N GLU A 187 14.83 4.31 9.02
CA GLU A 187 13.96 4.46 7.85
C GLU A 187 13.39 3.13 7.37
N ARG A 188 13.95 2.00 7.86
CA ARG A 188 13.51 0.67 7.45
C ARG A 188 12.14 0.36 8.03
N PRO A 189 11.19 -0.11 7.20
CA PRO A 189 9.90 -0.56 7.70
C PRO A 189 10.06 -1.86 8.49
N ASP A 190 9.12 -2.11 9.42
CA ASP A 190 9.07 -3.35 10.21
C ASP A 190 8.38 -4.48 9.44
N PHE A 191 7.64 -4.15 8.38
CA PHE A 191 7.08 -5.08 7.40
C PHE A 191 6.84 -4.39 6.06
N LEU A 192 6.80 -5.20 4.99
CA LEU A 192 6.53 -4.74 3.64
C LEU A 192 5.39 -5.54 3.02
N CYS A 193 4.35 -4.85 2.56
CA CYS A 193 3.29 -5.42 1.75
C CYS A 193 3.32 -4.77 0.36
N THR A 194 3.20 -5.59 -0.70
CA THR A 194 3.01 -5.08 -2.06
C THR A 194 1.83 -5.77 -2.73
N ASN A 195 0.92 -4.99 -3.27
CA ASN A 195 -0.20 -5.47 -4.05
C ASN A 195 0.04 -5.13 -5.53
N PHE A 196 0.29 -6.13 -6.36
CA PHE A 196 0.65 -6.07 -7.79
C PHE A 196 1.74 -5.01 -8.13
N GLY A 197 2.63 -4.71 -7.19
CA GLY A 197 3.72 -3.75 -7.37
C GLY A 197 5.08 -4.46 -7.41
N PRO A 198 5.65 -4.73 -8.59
CA PRO A 198 6.98 -5.31 -8.72
C PRO A 198 8.05 -4.29 -8.38
N SER A 199 9.30 -4.71 -8.23
CA SER A 199 10.40 -3.77 -8.13
C SER A 199 10.52 -2.92 -9.40
N LEU A 200 10.85 -1.66 -9.21
CA LEU A 200 11.15 -0.69 -10.27
C LEU A 200 12.65 -0.36 -10.33
N MET A 201 13.49 -1.18 -9.69
CA MET A 201 14.94 -1.08 -9.71
C MET A 201 15.56 -2.46 -9.47
N PRO A 202 16.85 -2.66 -9.73
CA PRO A 202 17.55 -3.90 -9.42
C PRO A 202 17.37 -4.28 -7.95
N VAL A 203 17.09 -5.56 -7.69
CA VAL A 203 16.80 -6.06 -6.34
C VAL A 203 18.10 -6.51 -5.68
N ASN A 204 18.39 -5.93 -4.52
CA ASN A 204 19.47 -6.35 -3.64
C ASN A 204 18.93 -6.39 -2.20
N VAL A 205 18.41 -7.54 -1.82
CA VAL A 205 17.71 -7.70 -0.53
C VAL A 205 18.72 -7.61 0.62
N PRO A 206 18.54 -6.66 1.57
CA PRO A 206 19.43 -6.55 2.71
C PRO A 206 19.30 -7.75 3.63
N GLN A 207 20.36 -8.07 4.37
CA GLN A 207 20.41 -9.23 5.27
C GLN A 207 19.36 -9.16 6.40
N ASP A 208 19.00 -7.94 6.81
CA ASP A 208 17.99 -7.64 7.83
C ASP A 208 16.68 -7.15 7.21
N ALA A 209 16.35 -7.63 6.00
CA ALA A 209 15.11 -7.30 5.33
C ALA A 209 13.89 -7.67 6.18
N PRO A 210 12.86 -6.80 6.23
CA PRO A 210 11.63 -7.08 6.95
C PRO A 210 10.85 -8.23 6.30
N PRO A 211 9.90 -8.85 7.03
CA PRO A 211 8.97 -9.79 6.42
C PRO A 211 8.20 -9.12 5.26
N LEU A 212 8.04 -9.88 4.18
CA LEU A 212 7.40 -9.43 2.95
C LEU A 212 6.12 -10.21 2.69
N LEU A 213 5.02 -9.50 2.42
CA LEU A 213 3.79 -10.05 1.87
C LEU A 213 3.60 -9.54 0.44
N ILE A 214 3.45 -10.46 -0.49
CA ILE A 214 3.17 -10.17 -1.89
C ILE A 214 1.78 -10.68 -2.25
N MET A 215 0.97 -9.83 -2.87
CA MET A 215 -0.35 -10.18 -3.37
C MET A 215 -0.47 -9.72 -4.82
N THR A 216 -0.94 -10.59 -5.71
CA THR A 216 -1.12 -10.25 -7.12
C THR A 216 -2.13 -11.18 -7.77
N ARG A 217 -2.53 -10.84 -8.99
CA ARG A 217 -3.36 -11.66 -9.85
C ARG A 217 -2.52 -12.28 -10.96
N ALA A 218 -2.86 -13.51 -11.35
CA ALA A 218 -2.18 -14.21 -12.42
C ALA A 218 -2.34 -13.53 -13.80
N ASP A 219 -3.47 -12.83 -14.01
CA ASP A 219 -3.78 -12.12 -15.25
C ASP A 219 -3.14 -10.73 -15.37
N HIS A 220 -2.35 -10.31 -14.39
CA HIS A 220 -1.52 -9.11 -14.48
C HIS A 220 -0.10 -9.55 -14.91
N PRO A 221 0.12 -9.72 -16.20
CA PRO A 221 1.29 -10.40 -16.73
C PRO A 221 2.57 -9.68 -16.26
N ASN A 222 3.74 -9.96 -16.65
CA ASN A 222 5.02 -9.37 -16.20
C ASN A 222 5.12 -9.06 -14.68
N VAL A 223 4.10 -8.38 -14.12
CA VAL A 223 4.02 -8.03 -12.71
C VAL A 223 4.03 -9.29 -11.86
N ALA A 224 3.16 -10.26 -12.15
CA ALA A 224 3.10 -11.49 -11.38
C ALA A 224 4.41 -12.30 -11.50
N ALA A 225 4.99 -12.41 -12.69
CA ALA A 225 6.30 -13.06 -12.89
C ALA A 225 7.42 -12.32 -12.12
N GLY A 226 7.44 -10.99 -12.19
CA GLY A 226 8.39 -10.18 -11.42
C GLY A 226 8.24 -10.33 -9.91
N LEU A 227 7.01 -10.47 -9.42
CA LEU A 227 6.73 -10.70 -8.01
C LEU A 227 7.11 -12.12 -7.54
N VAL A 228 6.99 -13.14 -8.40
CA VAL A 228 7.55 -14.47 -8.13
C VAL A 228 9.08 -14.38 -7.98
N ALA A 229 9.75 -13.66 -8.89
CA ALA A 229 11.18 -13.46 -8.79
C ALA A 229 11.57 -12.67 -7.54
N LEU A 230 10.83 -11.62 -7.17
CA LEU A 230 11.03 -10.85 -5.94
C LEU A 230 10.92 -11.75 -4.70
N PHE A 231 9.90 -12.60 -4.64
CA PHE A 231 9.75 -13.60 -3.57
C PHE A 231 11.00 -14.48 -3.46
N MET A 232 11.52 -14.96 -4.59
CA MET A 232 12.72 -15.81 -4.62
C MET A 232 13.96 -15.06 -4.12
N GLU A 233 14.12 -13.78 -4.48
CA GLU A 233 15.25 -12.96 -3.98
C GLU A 233 15.17 -12.78 -2.45
N TRP A 234 13.97 -12.54 -1.88
CA TRP A 234 13.78 -12.48 -0.43
C TRP A 234 14.16 -13.80 0.24
N LYS A 235 13.72 -14.93 -0.34
CA LYS A 235 14.05 -16.27 0.18
C LYS A 235 15.54 -16.58 0.10
N LYS A 236 16.23 -16.18 -0.98
CA LYS A 236 17.69 -16.33 -1.11
C LYS A 236 18.45 -15.54 -0.05
N ALA A 237 17.95 -14.37 0.33
CA ALA A 237 18.52 -13.57 1.41
C ALA A 237 18.23 -14.13 2.82
N GLY A 238 17.47 -15.24 2.95
CA GLY A 238 17.08 -15.82 4.22
C GLY A 238 15.94 -15.10 4.92
N ALA A 239 15.34 -14.10 4.29
CA ALA A 239 14.25 -13.31 4.86
C ALA A 239 12.89 -14.02 4.76
N ASN A 240 11.96 -13.64 5.63
CA ASN A 240 10.59 -14.14 5.60
C ASN A 240 9.82 -13.51 4.44
N ALA A 241 9.19 -14.33 3.60
CA ALA A 241 8.34 -13.87 2.52
C ALA A 241 7.15 -14.81 2.32
N GLU A 242 6.02 -14.22 1.96
CA GLU A 242 4.78 -14.91 1.61
C GLU A 242 4.23 -14.33 0.29
N LEU A 243 3.69 -15.19 -0.58
CA LEU A 243 3.22 -14.82 -1.90
C LEU A 243 1.85 -15.44 -2.18
N HIS A 244 0.88 -14.59 -2.54
CA HIS A 244 -0.43 -15.00 -3.01
C HIS A 244 -0.63 -14.57 -4.48
N ILE A 245 -0.93 -15.53 -5.35
CA ILE A 245 -1.29 -15.29 -6.75
C ILE A 245 -2.71 -15.80 -6.96
N TYR A 246 -3.64 -14.86 -7.16
CA TYR A 246 -5.05 -15.18 -7.41
C TYR A 246 -5.28 -15.50 -8.87
N GLY A 247 -5.84 -16.68 -9.15
CA GLY A 247 -6.01 -17.19 -10.52
C GLY A 247 -7.26 -16.68 -11.23
N ASP A 248 -8.25 -16.19 -10.47
CA ASP A 248 -9.57 -15.79 -10.97
C ASP A 248 -9.74 -14.26 -11.11
N GLY A 249 -8.64 -13.56 -11.28
CA GLY A 249 -8.59 -12.11 -11.23
C GLY A 249 -9.42 -11.41 -12.30
N LYS A 250 -10.64 -11.03 -11.97
CA LYS A 250 -11.42 -10.04 -12.72
C LYS A 250 -11.68 -8.83 -11.83
N GLY A 251 -11.46 -7.63 -12.36
CA GLY A 251 -11.73 -6.39 -11.64
C GLY A 251 -10.48 -5.69 -11.09
N PRO A 252 -10.67 -4.55 -10.44
CA PRO A 252 -9.57 -3.72 -9.93
C PRO A 252 -8.86 -4.41 -8.75
N TYR A 253 -7.62 -4.03 -8.51
CA TYR A 253 -6.82 -4.44 -7.36
C TYR A 253 -7.12 -3.61 -6.09
N GLU A 254 -8.18 -2.84 -6.09
CA GLU A 254 -8.65 -2.07 -4.95
C GLU A 254 -9.44 -2.95 -3.94
N LEU A 255 -9.83 -2.35 -2.85
CA LEU A 255 -10.74 -2.97 -1.90
C LEU A 255 -12.05 -3.36 -2.59
N MET A 256 -12.39 -4.62 -2.52
CA MET A 256 -13.57 -5.19 -3.16
C MET A 256 -14.59 -5.61 -2.11
N PRO A 257 -15.89 -5.54 -2.43
CA PRO A 257 -16.91 -6.18 -1.60
C PRO A 257 -16.61 -7.68 -1.48
N GLN A 258 -16.87 -8.25 -0.31
CA GLN A 258 -16.70 -9.69 -0.06
C GLN A 258 -17.95 -10.42 -0.55
N THR A 259 -18.06 -10.64 -1.85
CA THR A 259 -19.23 -11.32 -2.46
C THR A 259 -19.07 -12.83 -2.50
N GLY A 260 -17.86 -13.34 -2.43
CA GLY A 260 -17.51 -14.74 -2.59
C GLY A 260 -17.48 -15.18 -4.05
N GLU A 261 -17.54 -14.25 -4.98
CA GLU A 261 -17.50 -14.57 -6.43
C GLU A 261 -16.08 -14.84 -6.94
N THR A 262 -15.07 -14.24 -6.31
CA THR A 262 -13.66 -14.42 -6.68
C THR A 262 -12.76 -14.57 -5.45
N THR A 263 -11.66 -15.31 -5.57
CA THR A 263 -10.68 -15.44 -4.50
C THR A 263 -9.86 -14.15 -4.33
N THR A 264 -9.76 -13.33 -5.36
CA THR A 264 -9.08 -12.01 -5.29
C THR A 264 -9.68 -11.10 -4.23
N GLU A 265 -10.99 -11.17 -3.98
CA GLU A 265 -11.66 -10.37 -2.94
C GLU A 265 -11.04 -10.55 -1.55
N THR A 266 -10.43 -11.70 -1.29
CA THR A 266 -9.91 -12.03 0.05
C THR A 266 -8.57 -11.39 0.37
N TRP A 267 -7.92 -10.71 -0.56
CA TRP A 267 -6.56 -10.20 -0.37
C TRP A 267 -6.40 -9.30 0.86
N SER A 268 -7.35 -8.40 1.10
CA SER A 268 -7.28 -7.47 2.24
C SER A 268 -7.46 -8.17 3.58
N SER A 269 -8.37 -9.14 3.67
CA SER A 269 -8.55 -9.95 4.88
C SER A 269 -7.35 -10.88 5.13
N GLN A 270 -6.73 -11.41 4.09
CA GLN A 270 -5.48 -12.19 4.21
C GLN A 270 -4.32 -11.32 4.71
N MET A 271 -4.22 -10.06 4.26
CA MET A 271 -3.24 -9.12 4.78
C MET A 271 -3.44 -8.88 6.29
N ILE A 272 -4.68 -8.69 6.75
CA ILE A 272 -4.96 -8.55 8.19
C ILE A 272 -4.55 -9.81 8.96
N GLN A 273 -4.86 -11.00 8.46
CA GLN A 273 -4.45 -12.25 9.09
C GLN A 273 -2.92 -12.38 9.12
N TRP A 274 -2.24 -11.99 8.05
CA TRP A 274 -0.79 -12.00 8.00
C TRP A 274 -0.17 -11.03 9.02
N LEU A 275 -0.69 -9.81 9.17
CA LEU A 275 -0.25 -8.85 10.18
C LEU A 275 -0.40 -9.41 11.59
N LYS A 276 -1.50 -10.13 11.88
CA LYS A 276 -1.69 -10.87 13.16
C LYS A 276 -0.62 -11.96 13.32
N ALA A 277 -0.38 -12.77 12.32
CA ALA A 277 0.63 -13.84 12.36
C ALA A 277 2.06 -13.30 12.54
N LYS A 278 2.33 -12.04 12.15
CA LYS A 278 3.60 -11.35 12.38
C LYS A 278 3.63 -10.54 13.69
N ALA A 279 2.61 -10.64 14.53
CA ALA A 279 2.46 -9.89 15.78
C ALA A 279 2.49 -8.34 15.59
N MET A 280 2.15 -7.86 14.41
CA MET A 280 1.99 -6.42 14.15
C MET A 280 0.70 -5.89 14.76
N ILE A 281 -0.34 -6.72 14.80
CA ILE A 281 -1.64 -6.45 15.44
C ILE A 281 -2.10 -7.67 16.26
N GLU A 282 -3.09 -7.48 17.12
CA GLU A 282 -3.73 -8.55 17.92
C GLU A 282 -4.79 -9.34 17.12
#